data_86e920a30b555436795a039030f1289b
#
_entry.id   86e920a30b555436795a039030f1289b
#
_cell.length_a   1.000
_cell.length_b   1.000
_cell.length_c   1.000
_cell.angle_alpha   90.00
_cell.angle_beta   90.00
_cell.angle_gamma   90.00
#
_symmetry.space_group_name_H-M   'P 1'
#
loop_
_entity.id
_entity.type
_entity.pdbx_description
1 polymer ?
#
loop_
_entity_poly.entity_id
_entity_poly.type
_entity_poly.pdbx_seq_one_letter_code
_entity_poly.pdbx_strand_id
1 'polypeptide(L)'
;MDSTFLFSSPYGGVSNMFGSSFSLRQPIYDGGQWLNQIRSANNSLIITQQLARQQEINVILNVHQFFYQRLKAQQLLEVAKKNLNLARQQVSLVKTQFELGAVKKTDLLKTQVLQGRAQSDVLIQETNLRNAKLALRNSLGLMGSDVYFEITDLGQPLLPVPELEQSVSEMVE
;
A
#
# COMPACT_ATOMS: atom_id res chain seq x y z
N MET A 1 47.27 40.75 19.86
CA MET A 1 47.89 41.17 21.14
C MET A 1 46.80 41.04 22.19
N ASP A 2 46.79 39.92 22.87
CA ASP A 2 45.80 39.66 23.91
C ASP A 2 46.37 40.17 25.23
N SER A 3 45.84 41.27 25.74
CA SER A 3 46.19 41.80 27.06
C SER A 3 45.25 41.21 28.11
N THR A 4 45.66 40.09 28.67
CA THR A 4 45.00 39.52 29.85
C THR A 4 45.57 40.19 31.10
N PHE A 5 44.79 41.08 31.67
CA PHE A 5 45.14 41.63 33.01
C PHE A 5 44.67 40.63 34.08
N LEU A 6 45.68 39.96 34.72
CA LEU A 6 45.41 39.13 35.89
C LEU A 6 45.61 39.98 37.15
N PHE A 7 44.52 40.32 37.82
CA PHE A 7 44.60 40.87 39.21
C PHE A 7 44.66 39.68 40.17
N SER A 8 45.83 39.50 40.76
CA SER A 8 46.04 38.56 41.85
C SER A 8 45.83 39.30 43.20
N SER A 9 44.77 38.89 43.91
CA SER A 9 44.56 39.38 45.28
C SER A 9 45.41 38.59 46.24
N PRO A 10 46.19 39.27 47.18
CA PRO A 10 47.08 38.61 48.13
C PRO A 10 46.35 37.93 49.31
N TYR A 11 45.07 38.06 49.44
CA TYR A 11 44.29 37.38 50.45
C TYR A 11 43.44 36.26 49.76
N GLY A 12 43.71 35.02 50.17
CA GLY A 12 43.06 33.80 49.60
C GLY A 12 41.58 33.80 49.72
N GLY A 13 40.92 34.64 48.93
CA GLY A 13 39.45 34.62 48.69
C GLY A 13 39.13 33.92 47.39
N VAL A 14 38.05 33.14 47.36
CA VAL A 14 37.52 32.52 46.18
C VAL A 14 37.21 33.61 45.15
N SER A 15 38.05 33.75 44.12
CA SER A 15 37.78 34.70 43.02
C SER A 15 36.79 34.07 42.06
N ASN A 16 35.56 34.51 42.10
CA ASN A 16 34.58 34.19 41.07
C ASN A 16 34.90 35.04 39.83
N MET A 17 35.44 34.40 38.81
CA MET A 17 35.72 35.06 37.54
C MET A 17 34.50 34.98 36.64
N PHE A 18 33.81 36.09 36.41
CA PHE A 18 32.73 36.22 35.45
C PHE A 18 33.29 36.81 34.15
N GLY A 19 33.29 36.05 33.09
CA GLY A 19 33.66 36.49 31.74
C GLY A 19 32.47 36.48 30.81
N SER A 20 32.17 37.58 30.15
CA SER A 20 31.23 37.63 29.04
C SER A 20 31.97 38.00 27.76
N SER A 21 31.77 37.24 26.69
CA SER A 21 32.32 37.56 25.38
C SER A 21 31.21 37.81 24.37
N PHE A 22 31.33 38.88 23.61
CA PHE A 22 30.46 39.17 22.48
C PHE A 22 31.29 39.12 21.19
N SER A 23 30.90 38.24 20.25
CA SER A 23 31.56 38.14 18.95
C SER A 23 30.57 38.36 17.81
N LEU A 24 30.90 39.30 16.92
CA LEU A 24 30.15 39.55 15.70
C LEU A 24 31.00 39.09 14.50
N ARG A 25 30.49 38.13 13.72
CA ARG A 25 31.16 37.68 12.49
C ARG A 25 30.25 37.98 11.32
N GLN A 26 30.65 38.88 10.46
CA GLN A 26 29.94 39.24 9.22
C GLN A 26 30.80 38.86 8.02
N PRO A 27 30.44 37.81 7.24
CA PRO A 27 31.10 37.55 5.98
C PRO A 27 30.75 38.65 4.98
N ILE A 28 31.76 39.28 4.36
CA ILE A 28 31.55 40.31 3.35
C ILE A 28 31.37 39.70 1.98
N TYR A 29 32.03 38.56 1.73
CA TYR A 29 31.93 37.83 0.47
C TYR A 29 32.14 36.33 0.72
N ASP A 30 31.21 35.52 0.21
CA ASP A 30 31.20 34.05 0.41
C ASP A 30 31.37 33.26 -0.92
N GLY A 31 31.83 33.92 -1.99
CA GLY A 31 31.98 33.29 -3.31
C GLY A 31 30.68 32.86 -3.95
N GLY A 32 29.55 33.45 -3.55
CA GLY A 32 28.21 33.10 -4.08
C GLY A 32 27.58 31.88 -3.39
N GLN A 33 28.14 31.39 -2.31
CA GLN A 33 27.63 30.22 -1.57
C GLN A 33 26.18 30.46 -1.11
N TRP A 34 25.88 31.63 -0.59
CA TRP A 34 24.54 32.01 -0.14
C TRP A 34 23.49 31.96 -1.27
N LEU A 35 23.81 32.52 -2.44
CA LEU A 35 22.94 32.46 -3.63
C LEU A 35 22.71 31.03 -4.11
N ASN A 36 23.76 30.22 -4.11
CA ASN A 36 23.67 28.82 -4.50
C ASN A 36 22.86 27.99 -3.48
N GLN A 37 22.94 28.31 -2.21
CA GLN A 37 22.11 27.69 -1.16
C GLN A 37 20.62 28.02 -1.37
N ILE A 38 20.27 29.25 -1.70
CA ILE A 38 18.87 29.63 -2.01
C ILE A 38 18.38 28.88 -3.24
N ARG A 39 19.16 28.82 -4.33
CA ARG A 39 18.81 28.08 -5.53
C ARG A 39 18.63 26.57 -5.22
N SER A 40 19.55 26.00 -4.45
CA SER A 40 19.44 24.60 -4.03
C SER A 40 18.20 24.36 -3.19
N ALA A 41 17.86 25.25 -2.25
CA ALA A 41 16.64 25.16 -1.46
C ALA A 41 15.38 25.24 -2.32
N ASN A 42 15.33 26.13 -3.29
CA ASN A 42 14.21 26.23 -4.24
C ASN A 42 14.08 24.97 -5.10
N ASN A 43 15.18 24.43 -5.60
CA ASN A 43 15.16 23.18 -6.35
C ASN A 43 14.69 22.01 -5.47
N SER A 44 15.12 21.96 -4.21
CA SER A 44 14.67 20.96 -3.24
C SER A 44 13.16 21.05 -2.95
N LEU A 45 12.61 22.27 -2.91
CA LEU A 45 11.17 22.49 -2.80
C LEU A 45 10.41 21.89 -3.98
N ILE A 46 10.87 22.19 -5.21
CA ILE A 46 10.26 21.64 -6.44
C ILE A 46 10.32 20.11 -6.44
N ILE A 47 11.48 19.53 -6.11
CA ILE A 47 11.65 18.07 -6.01
C ILE A 47 10.66 17.48 -5.00
N THR A 48 10.54 18.10 -3.82
CA THR A 48 9.64 17.62 -2.77
C THR A 48 8.17 17.67 -3.21
N GLN A 49 7.78 18.72 -3.94
CA GLN A 49 6.43 18.84 -4.52
C GLN A 49 6.15 17.73 -5.55
N GLN A 50 7.12 17.43 -6.41
CA GLN A 50 6.97 16.33 -7.39
C GLN A 50 6.93 14.96 -6.71
N LEU A 51 7.73 14.74 -5.65
CA LEU A 51 7.67 13.52 -4.86
C LEU A 51 6.31 13.35 -4.16
N ALA A 52 5.74 14.43 -3.64
CA ALA A 52 4.40 14.39 -3.04
C ALA A 52 3.35 13.98 -4.08
N ARG A 53 3.39 14.58 -5.28
CA ARG A 53 2.50 14.22 -6.41
C ARG A 53 2.67 12.77 -6.85
N GLN A 54 3.92 12.31 -6.95
CA GLN A 54 4.20 10.91 -7.25
C GLN A 54 3.62 9.96 -6.19
N GLN A 55 3.74 10.31 -4.91
CA GLN A 55 3.18 9.52 -3.82
C GLN A 55 1.64 9.45 -3.90
N GLU A 56 0.99 10.55 -4.25
CA GLU A 56 -0.47 10.57 -4.47
C GLU A 56 -0.87 9.60 -5.59
N ILE A 57 -0.18 9.63 -6.73
CA ILE A 57 -0.42 8.70 -7.84
C ILE A 57 -0.19 7.24 -7.38
N ASN A 58 0.87 6.97 -6.63
CA ASN A 58 1.16 5.64 -6.13
C ASN A 58 0.05 5.11 -5.20
N VAL A 59 -0.51 5.96 -4.35
CA VAL A 59 -1.65 5.59 -3.48
C VAL A 59 -2.86 5.22 -4.33
N ILE A 60 -3.20 6.04 -5.33
CA ILE A 60 -4.31 5.77 -6.25
C ILE A 60 -4.12 4.43 -6.96
N LEU A 61 -2.93 4.18 -7.52
CA LEU A 61 -2.62 2.93 -8.21
C LEU A 61 -2.73 1.72 -7.27
N ASN A 62 -2.24 1.82 -6.04
CA ASN A 62 -2.33 0.76 -5.05
C ASN A 62 -3.79 0.44 -4.69
N VAL A 63 -4.62 1.46 -4.49
CA VAL A 63 -6.06 1.25 -4.21
C VAL A 63 -6.74 0.55 -5.39
N HIS A 64 -6.46 0.98 -6.63
CA HIS A 64 -6.99 0.32 -7.83
C HIS A 64 -6.56 -1.16 -7.91
N GLN A 65 -5.28 -1.45 -7.62
CA GLN A 65 -4.77 -2.82 -7.62
C GLN A 65 -5.51 -3.70 -6.60
N PHE A 66 -5.68 -3.23 -5.36
CA PHE A 66 -6.40 -3.99 -4.33
C PHE A 66 -7.89 -4.12 -4.63
N PHE A 67 -8.49 -3.12 -5.28
CA PHE A 67 -9.87 -3.20 -5.75
C PHE A 67 -10.05 -4.33 -6.76
N TYR A 68 -9.21 -4.41 -7.80
CA TYR A 68 -9.29 -5.47 -8.79
C TYR A 68 -8.93 -6.85 -8.22
N GLN A 69 -7.99 -6.92 -7.28
CA GLN A 69 -7.69 -8.17 -6.56
C GLN A 69 -8.91 -8.67 -5.78
N ARG A 70 -9.63 -7.78 -5.11
CA ARG A 70 -10.87 -8.13 -4.40
C ARG A 70 -11.96 -8.60 -5.37
N LEU A 71 -12.14 -7.92 -6.49
CA LEU A 71 -13.11 -8.30 -7.52
C LEU A 71 -12.79 -9.69 -8.09
N LYS A 72 -11.53 -9.92 -8.45
CA LYS A 72 -11.04 -11.25 -8.90
C LYS A 72 -11.32 -12.34 -7.86
N ALA A 73 -11.01 -12.09 -6.59
CA ALA A 73 -11.24 -13.08 -5.53
C ALA A 73 -12.74 -13.39 -5.37
N GLN A 74 -13.63 -12.40 -5.55
CA GLN A 74 -15.07 -12.61 -5.52
C GLN A 74 -15.53 -13.51 -6.67
N GLN A 75 -15.06 -13.26 -7.89
CA GLN A 75 -15.40 -14.07 -9.06
C GLN A 75 -14.88 -15.51 -8.92
N LEU A 76 -13.65 -15.69 -8.42
CA LEU A 76 -13.10 -17.02 -8.17
C LEU A 76 -13.92 -17.80 -7.13
N LEU A 77 -14.39 -17.14 -6.08
CA LEU A 77 -15.28 -17.78 -5.10
C LEU A 77 -16.61 -18.22 -5.74
N GLU A 78 -17.18 -17.40 -6.61
CA GLU A 78 -18.41 -17.76 -7.33
C GLU A 78 -18.20 -18.99 -8.22
N VAL A 79 -17.08 -19.04 -8.96
CA VAL A 79 -16.70 -20.22 -9.76
C VAL A 79 -16.52 -21.45 -8.88
N ALA A 80 -15.82 -21.33 -7.75
CA ALA A 80 -15.62 -22.45 -6.82
C ALA A 80 -16.97 -22.98 -6.27
N LYS A 81 -17.91 -22.09 -5.93
CA LYS A 81 -19.27 -22.47 -5.50
C LYS A 81 -20.05 -23.21 -6.61
N LYS A 82 -19.96 -22.74 -7.85
CA LYS A 82 -20.56 -23.44 -8.99
C LYS A 82 -19.96 -24.83 -9.19
N ASN A 83 -18.63 -24.97 -9.10
CA ASN A 83 -17.94 -26.24 -9.20
C ASN A 83 -18.33 -27.21 -8.06
N LEU A 84 -18.47 -26.72 -6.82
CA LEU A 84 -18.96 -27.54 -5.70
C LEU A 84 -20.39 -28.03 -5.97
N ASN A 85 -21.27 -27.19 -6.53
CA ASN A 85 -22.62 -27.59 -6.88
C ASN A 85 -22.63 -28.70 -7.95
N LEU A 86 -21.81 -28.56 -9.00
CA LEU A 86 -21.63 -29.60 -10.01
C LEU A 86 -21.11 -30.91 -9.40
N ALA A 87 -20.11 -30.85 -8.52
CA ALA A 87 -19.58 -32.01 -7.83
C ALA A 87 -20.63 -32.72 -6.96
N ARG A 88 -21.51 -31.96 -6.28
CA ARG A 88 -22.64 -32.50 -5.51
C ARG A 88 -23.63 -33.22 -6.41
N GLN A 89 -24.01 -32.64 -7.56
CA GLN A 89 -24.90 -33.28 -8.54
C GLN A 89 -24.27 -34.56 -9.08
N GLN A 90 -22.96 -34.57 -9.37
CA GLN A 90 -22.27 -35.75 -9.84
C GLN A 90 -22.26 -36.87 -8.81
N VAL A 91 -22.03 -36.56 -7.52
CA VAL A 91 -22.12 -37.56 -6.44
C VAL A 91 -23.52 -38.11 -6.34
N SER A 92 -24.58 -37.29 -6.42
CA SER A 92 -25.96 -37.73 -6.39
C SER A 92 -26.27 -38.69 -7.54
N LEU A 93 -25.84 -38.37 -8.76
CA LEU A 93 -26.02 -39.22 -9.94
C LEU A 93 -25.31 -40.56 -9.78
N VAL A 94 -24.02 -40.56 -9.43
CA VAL A 94 -23.21 -41.76 -9.27
C VAL A 94 -23.71 -42.62 -8.10
N LYS A 95 -24.26 -42.01 -7.05
CA LYS A 95 -24.89 -42.71 -5.94
C LYS A 95 -26.11 -43.46 -6.38
N THR A 96 -27.03 -42.84 -7.14
CA THR A 96 -28.20 -43.51 -7.71
C THR A 96 -27.80 -44.65 -8.65
N GLN A 97 -26.79 -44.46 -9.50
CA GLN A 97 -26.25 -45.50 -10.37
C GLN A 97 -25.67 -46.70 -9.60
N PHE A 98 -24.99 -46.40 -8.46
CA PHE A 98 -24.47 -47.43 -7.57
C PHE A 98 -25.60 -48.24 -6.90
N GLU A 99 -26.64 -47.56 -6.44
CA GLU A 99 -27.83 -48.20 -5.85
C GLU A 99 -28.56 -49.11 -6.85
N LEU A 100 -28.52 -48.78 -8.14
CA LEU A 100 -29.05 -49.61 -9.22
C LEU A 100 -28.04 -50.68 -9.69
N GLY A 101 -26.85 -50.79 -9.11
CA GLY A 101 -25.84 -51.77 -9.47
C GLY A 101 -25.08 -51.45 -10.79
N ALA A 102 -25.27 -50.25 -11.37
CA ALA A 102 -24.68 -49.86 -12.66
C ALA A 102 -23.21 -49.43 -12.56
N VAL A 103 -22.70 -49.03 -11.38
CA VAL A 103 -21.33 -48.58 -11.17
C VAL A 103 -20.71 -49.23 -9.93
N LYS A 104 -19.36 -49.23 -9.86
CA LYS A 104 -18.61 -49.82 -8.75
C LYS A 104 -18.56 -48.85 -7.55
N LYS A 105 -18.43 -49.37 -6.36
CA LYS A 105 -18.23 -48.59 -5.12
C LYS A 105 -17.01 -47.68 -5.21
N THR A 106 -15.95 -48.09 -5.93
CA THR A 106 -14.76 -47.30 -6.19
C THR A 106 -15.05 -45.99 -6.93
N ASP A 107 -16.01 -46.01 -7.86
CA ASP A 107 -16.38 -44.83 -8.65
C ASP A 107 -17.18 -43.83 -7.79
N LEU A 108 -18.06 -44.33 -6.93
CA LEU A 108 -18.73 -43.50 -5.92
C LEU A 108 -17.74 -42.83 -4.99
N LEU A 109 -16.76 -43.60 -4.45
CA LEU A 109 -15.74 -43.04 -3.56
C LEU A 109 -14.87 -41.99 -4.25
N LYS A 110 -14.50 -42.19 -5.54
CA LYS A 110 -13.78 -41.19 -6.32
C LYS A 110 -14.56 -39.87 -6.46
N THR A 111 -15.85 -39.95 -6.75
CA THR A 111 -16.69 -38.75 -6.90
C THR A 111 -16.88 -38.03 -5.54
N GLN A 112 -16.98 -38.76 -4.45
CA GLN A 112 -17.02 -38.17 -3.10
C GLN A 112 -15.71 -37.43 -2.75
N VAL A 113 -14.55 -38.00 -3.12
CA VAL A 113 -13.26 -37.33 -2.95
C VAL A 113 -13.18 -36.03 -3.77
N LEU A 114 -13.70 -36.05 -5.01
CA LEU A 114 -13.76 -34.84 -5.85
C LEU A 114 -14.67 -33.77 -5.24
N GLN A 115 -15.81 -34.18 -4.68
CA GLN A 115 -16.69 -33.24 -3.95
C GLN A 115 -15.96 -32.65 -2.73
N GLY A 116 -15.24 -33.46 -1.94
CA GLY A 116 -14.45 -32.98 -0.80
C GLY A 116 -13.38 -31.95 -1.21
N ARG A 117 -12.71 -32.21 -2.35
CA ARG A 117 -11.73 -31.25 -2.90
C ARG A 117 -12.41 -29.93 -3.31
N ALA A 118 -13.54 -29.99 -4.01
CA ALA A 118 -14.30 -28.81 -4.39
C ALA A 118 -14.80 -28.01 -3.17
N GLN A 119 -15.16 -28.70 -2.08
CA GLN A 119 -15.56 -28.05 -0.84
C GLN A 119 -14.37 -27.35 -0.15
N SER A 120 -13.19 -27.98 -0.15
CA SER A 120 -11.96 -27.35 0.36
C SER A 120 -11.56 -26.12 -0.46
N ASP A 121 -11.75 -26.19 -1.79
CA ASP A 121 -11.45 -25.04 -2.68
C ASP A 121 -12.36 -23.84 -2.35
N VAL A 122 -13.64 -24.05 -2.10
CA VAL A 122 -14.56 -22.96 -1.66
C VAL A 122 -14.04 -22.30 -0.39
N LEU A 123 -13.59 -23.07 0.62
CA LEU A 123 -13.06 -22.52 1.87
C LEU A 123 -11.79 -21.70 1.64
N ILE A 124 -10.92 -22.15 0.73
CA ILE A 124 -9.71 -21.42 0.32
C ILE A 124 -10.11 -20.09 -0.32
N GLN A 125 -11.06 -20.10 -1.28
CA GLN A 125 -11.49 -18.88 -1.96
C GLN A 125 -12.23 -17.92 -1.02
N GLU A 126 -12.98 -18.41 -0.04
CA GLU A 126 -13.58 -17.57 1.02
C GLU A 126 -12.52 -16.85 1.86
N THR A 127 -11.46 -17.56 2.20
CA THR A 127 -10.33 -16.97 2.93
C THR A 127 -9.59 -15.94 2.07
N ASN A 128 -9.36 -16.24 0.78
CA ASN A 128 -8.74 -15.31 -0.17
C ASN A 128 -9.57 -14.04 -0.33
N LEU A 129 -10.89 -14.15 -0.44
CA LEU A 129 -11.78 -12.99 -0.51
C LEU A 129 -11.73 -12.16 0.78
N ARG A 130 -11.71 -12.81 1.95
CA ARG A 130 -11.57 -12.11 3.24
C ARG A 130 -10.26 -11.32 3.28
N ASN A 131 -9.15 -11.95 2.89
CA ASN A 131 -7.85 -11.30 2.89
C ASN A 131 -7.79 -10.14 1.89
N ALA A 132 -8.37 -10.29 0.69
CA ALA A 132 -8.45 -9.23 -0.30
C ALA A 132 -9.30 -8.04 0.18
N LYS A 133 -10.41 -8.29 0.90
CA LYS A 133 -11.21 -7.23 1.56
C LYS A 133 -10.41 -6.47 2.62
N LEU A 134 -9.64 -7.18 3.44
CA LEU A 134 -8.78 -6.56 4.46
C LEU A 134 -7.67 -5.74 3.82
N ALA A 135 -7.02 -6.24 2.77
CA ALA A 135 -5.98 -5.51 2.05
C ALA A 135 -6.51 -4.21 1.44
N LEU A 136 -7.69 -4.25 0.80
CA LEU A 136 -8.34 -3.05 0.27
C LEU A 136 -8.70 -2.05 1.38
N ARG A 137 -9.26 -2.52 2.50
CA ARG A 137 -9.58 -1.69 3.65
C ARG A 137 -8.33 -0.98 4.21
N ASN A 138 -7.22 -1.71 4.29
CA ASN A 138 -5.94 -1.17 4.75
C ASN A 138 -5.39 -0.13 3.78
N SER A 139 -5.50 -0.34 2.47
CA SER A 139 -5.05 0.62 1.45
C SER A 139 -5.86 1.92 1.46
N LEU A 140 -7.11 1.87 1.91
CA LEU A 140 -7.98 3.04 2.10
C LEU A 140 -7.74 3.76 3.44
N GLY A 141 -6.83 3.28 4.28
CA GLY A 141 -6.55 3.88 5.59
C GLY A 141 -7.66 3.66 6.64
N LEU A 142 -8.61 2.76 6.39
CA LEU A 142 -9.76 2.49 7.25
C LEU A 142 -9.45 1.48 8.37
N MET A 143 -8.22 1.46 8.87
CA MET A 143 -7.83 0.60 9.99
C MET A 143 -8.57 1.03 11.26
N GLY A 144 -9.30 0.09 11.87
CA GLY A 144 -9.99 0.32 13.16
C GLY A 144 -11.37 0.98 13.07
N SER A 145 -11.86 1.37 11.91
CA SER A 145 -13.24 1.81 11.73
C SER A 145 -14.15 0.61 11.41
N ASP A 146 -15.30 0.52 12.12
CA ASP A 146 -16.35 -0.47 11.80
C ASP A 146 -17.19 -0.09 10.56
N VAL A 147 -16.61 0.70 9.67
CA VAL A 147 -17.29 1.08 8.43
C VAL A 147 -17.41 -0.15 7.54
N TYR A 148 -18.61 -0.68 7.49
CA TYR A 148 -18.99 -1.69 6.51
C TYR A 148 -19.28 -0.97 5.20
N PHE A 149 -18.47 -1.22 4.19
CA PHE A 149 -18.74 -0.73 2.84
C PHE A 149 -18.93 -1.92 1.90
N GLU A 150 -20.00 -1.87 1.16
CA GLU A 150 -20.27 -2.80 0.06
C GLU A 150 -19.81 -2.14 -1.24
N ILE A 151 -18.94 -2.84 -1.95
CA ILE A 151 -18.45 -2.34 -3.24
C ILE A 151 -19.45 -2.77 -4.29
N THR A 152 -20.16 -1.81 -4.87
CA THR A 152 -20.98 -2.02 -6.05
C THR A 152 -20.07 -2.12 -7.27
N ASP A 153 -20.25 -3.18 -8.06
CA ASP A 153 -19.54 -3.34 -9.32
C ASP A 153 -20.09 -2.31 -10.31
N LEU A 154 -19.32 -1.29 -10.59
CA LEU A 154 -19.71 -0.23 -11.52
C LEU A 154 -19.49 -0.62 -13.00
N GLY A 155 -19.30 -1.89 -13.32
CA GLY A 155 -19.36 -2.45 -14.69
C GLY A 155 -18.59 -1.77 -15.83
N GLN A 156 -17.96 -0.61 -15.58
CA GLN A 156 -17.14 0.13 -16.53
C GLN A 156 -15.92 0.75 -15.86
N PRO A 157 -14.78 0.82 -16.55
CA PRO A 157 -13.63 1.55 -16.03
C PRO A 157 -14.01 3.03 -15.84
N LEU A 158 -13.87 3.53 -14.61
CA LEU A 158 -14.26 4.87 -14.17
C LEU A 158 -13.43 6.00 -14.79
N LEU A 159 -12.41 5.69 -15.54
CA LEU A 159 -11.56 6.68 -16.19
C LEU A 159 -11.43 6.36 -17.67
N PRO A 160 -11.75 7.31 -18.57
CA PRO A 160 -11.30 7.20 -19.95
C PRO A 160 -9.77 7.05 -19.91
N VAL A 161 -9.25 6.01 -20.55
CA VAL A 161 -7.81 5.89 -20.79
C VAL A 161 -7.43 7.12 -21.61
N PRO A 162 -6.61 8.06 -21.10
CA PRO A 162 -6.16 9.18 -21.90
C PRO A 162 -5.44 8.64 -23.12
N GLU A 163 -5.81 9.13 -24.30
CA GLU A 163 -5.13 8.73 -25.52
C GLU A 163 -3.64 9.08 -25.36
N LEU A 164 -2.79 8.09 -25.54
CA LEU A 164 -1.32 8.21 -25.34
C LEU A 164 -0.70 9.35 -26.16
N GLU A 165 -1.34 9.75 -27.25
CA GLU A 165 -0.88 10.86 -28.09
C GLU A 165 -1.05 12.23 -27.46
N GLN A 166 -2.05 12.45 -26.59
CA GLN A 166 -2.24 13.73 -25.91
C GLN A 166 -1.27 13.92 -24.74
N SER A 167 -0.90 12.85 -24.06
CA SER A 167 0.04 12.92 -22.94
C SER A 167 1.49 13.13 -23.37
N VAL A 168 1.86 12.77 -24.60
CA VAL A 168 3.21 12.98 -25.13
C VAL A 168 3.40 14.40 -25.63
N SER A 169 2.36 15.04 -26.19
CA SER A 169 2.45 16.44 -26.67
C SER A 169 2.57 17.45 -25.53
N GLU A 170 1.97 17.17 -24.36
CA GLU A 170 2.09 18.02 -23.17
C GLU A 170 3.42 17.88 -22.42
N MET A 171 4.21 16.82 -22.69
CA MET A 171 5.52 16.64 -22.07
C MET A 171 6.68 17.30 -22.86
N VAL A 172 6.43 17.82 -24.05
CA VAL A 172 7.46 18.39 -24.95
C VAL A 172 7.45 19.94 -24.96
N GLU A 173 6.48 20.59 -24.32
CA GLU A 173 6.48 22.03 -24.01
C GLU A 173 7.04 22.29 -22.59
#